data_12c8e9b9b84fa26518fb97783eaad6ee
#
_entry.id   12c8e9b9b84fa26518fb97783eaad6ee
#
_cell.length_a   1.000
_cell.length_b   1.000
_cell.length_c   1.000
_cell.angle_alpha   90.00
_cell.angle_beta   90.00
_cell.angle_gamma   90.00
#
_symmetry.space_group_name_H-M   'P 1'
#
loop_
_entity.id
_entity.type
_entity.pdbx_description
1 polymer ?
#
loop_
_entity_poly.entity_id
_entity_poly.type
_entity_poly.pdbx_seq_one_letter_code
_entity_poly.pdbx_strand_id
1 'polypeptide(L)'
;MAIRIGDEAPDFTAETTEGKIRFHEWIGDKWAILFSHPKDFTPVCTTELGYMAKLKPEFDKRNTKIIGLSVDPVSDHQAWVKDIQETQGTAVNYPMIGDSDLQVAKAYDMIHPNASGGKRTAADNATVRSVFIIGPDKKVKAMLVYPMSAGRNFDEVLRLLDSLQLNAKHTVATPVNWKPGEDVIIPTSVSDEDAKKKYPQGFKTHKPYLRTVAQPK
;
A
#
# COMPACT_ATOMS: atom_id res chain seq x y z
N MET A 1 -8.06 -18.93 3.74
CA MET A 1 -9.19 -17.96 3.63
C MET A 1 -8.58 -16.70 3.01
N ALA A 2 -9.17 -16.15 1.96
CA ALA A 2 -8.64 -14.95 1.31
C ALA A 2 -8.69 -13.76 2.28
N ILE A 3 -7.64 -12.93 2.30
CA ILE A 3 -7.56 -11.71 3.11
C ILE A 3 -8.55 -10.65 2.58
N ARG A 4 -9.19 -9.89 3.46
CA ARG A 4 -10.22 -8.90 3.11
C ARG A 4 -9.92 -7.55 3.76
N ILE A 5 -10.53 -6.50 3.22
CA ILE A 5 -10.55 -5.18 3.87
C ILE A 5 -11.24 -5.31 5.24
N GLY A 6 -10.58 -4.80 6.28
CA GLY A 6 -11.02 -4.88 7.67
C GLY A 6 -10.44 -6.05 8.47
N ASP A 7 -9.92 -7.08 7.81
CA ASP A 7 -9.20 -8.16 8.50
C ASP A 7 -7.90 -7.62 9.12
N GLU A 8 -7.44 -8.26 10.19
CA GLU A 8 -6.09 -8.03 10.70
C GLU A 8 -5.07 -8.50 9.67
N ALA A 9 -4.12 -7.65 9.32
CA ALA A 9 -3.03 -7.99 8.43
C ALA A 9 -2.18 -9.10 9.08
N PRO A 10 -1.94 -10.25 8.42
CA PRO A 10 -1.14 -11.32 8.99
C PRO A 10 0.22 -10.82 9.49
N ASP A 11 0.57 -11.11 10.74
CA ASP A 11 1.91 -10.87 11.27
C ASP A 11 2.86 -11.96 10.77
N PHE A 12 4.09 -11.59 10.51
CA PHE A 12 5.12 -12.52 10.06
C PHE A 12 6.51 -12.05 10.49
N THR A 13 7.45 -12.97 10.43
CA THR A 13 8.89 -12.67 10.55
C THR A 13 9.54 -13.00 9.22
N ALA A 14 10.33 -12.06 8.65
CA ALA A 14 10.99 -12.26 7.37
C ALA A 14 12.38 -11.63 7.32
N GLU A 15 13.25 -12.21 6.49
CA GLU A 15 14.52 -11.61 6.13
C GLU A 15 14.30 -10.55 5.05
N THR A 16 14.96 -9.41 5.20
CA THR A 16 14.88 -8.30 4.24
C THR A 16 16.28 -7.80 3.87
N THR A 17 16.34 -6.92 2.88
CA THR A 17 17.59 -6.22 2.51
C THR A 17 18.16 -5.35 3.63
N GLU A 18 17.37 -5.03 4.65
CA GLU A 18 17.75 -4.22 5.82
C GLU A 18 17.81 -5.06 7.12
N GLY A 19 17.85 -6.39 7.00
CA GLY A 19 17.89 -7.33 8.12
C GLY A 19 16.54 -7.97 8.42
N LYS A 20 16.51 -8.75 9.48
CA LYS A 20 15.31 -9.49 9.91
C LYS A 20 14.30 -8.58 10.60
N ILE A 21 13.04 -8.69 10.21
CA ILE A 21 11.94 -7.94 10.83
C ILE A 21 10.84 -8.87 11.34
N ARG A 22 10.10 -8.41 12.35
CA ARG A 22 8.75 -8.84 12.66
C ARG A 22 7.78 -7.76 12.24
N PHE A 23 6.83 -8.08 11.36
CA PHE A 23 6.10 -7.07 10.59
C PHE A 23 5.26 -6.10 11.44
N HIS A 24 4.50 -6.61 12.42
CA HIS A 24 3.70 -5.74 13.28
C HIS A 24 4.57 -4.83 14.18
N GLU A 25 5.69 -5.35 14.68
CA GLU A 25 6.66 -4.56 15.44
C GLU A 25 7.34 -3.51 14.54
N TRP A 26 7.70 -3.92 13.30
CA TRP A 26 8.30 -3.02 12.33
C TRP A 26 7.36 -1.89 11.94
N ILE A 27 6.05 -2.14 11.72
CA ILE A 27 5.05 -1.09 11.48
C ILE A 27 5.01 -0.11 12.66
N GLY A 28 4.95 -0.61 13.91
CA GLY A 28 4.75 0.20 15.10
C GLY A 28 3.37 0.88 15.08
N ASP A 29 3.32 2.18 15.31
CA ASP A 29 2.12 3.02 15.28
C ASP A 29 1.87 3.72 13.93
N LYS A 30 2.60 3.31 12.89
CA LYS A 30 2.54 3.92 11.57
C LYS A 30 1.56 3.22 10.65
N TRP A 31 1.25 3.85 9.54
CA TRP A 31 0.68 3.18 8.38
C TRP A 31 1.76 2.37 7.65
N ALA A 32 1.34 1.38 6.88
CA ALA A 32 2.27 0.62 6.07
C ALA A 32 1.69 0.33 4.67
N ILE A 33 2.59 0.30 3.69
CA ILE A 33 2.34 -0.20 2.34
C ILE A 33 3.19 -1.46 2.17
N LEU A 34 2.54 -2.62 2.12
CA LEU A 34 3.16 -3.87 1.71
C LEU A 34 2.81 -4.12 0.24
N PHE A 35 3.80 -4.22 -0.62
CA PHE A 35 3.58 -4.45 -2.03
C PHE A 35 4.46 -5.56 -2.58
N SER A 36 3.90 -6.41 -3.44
CA SER A 36 4.64 -7.49 -4.10
C SER A 36 5.02 -7.14 -5.54
N HIS A 37 6.11 -7.71 -6.02
CA HIS A 37 6.48 -7.70 -7.43
C HIS A 37 6.77 -9.13 -7.89
N PRO A 38 6.49 -9.48 -9.15
CA PRO A 38 6.57 -10.85 -9.63
C PRO A 38 7.95 -11.48 -9.54
N LYS A 39 9.00 -10.76 -9.96
CA LYS A 39 10.35 -11.31 -10.06
C LYS A 39 11.39 -10.20 -10.22
N ASP A 40 12.57 -10.41 -9.61
CA ASP A 40 13.74 -9.57 -9.78
C ASP A 40 14.28 -9.61 -11.21
N PHE A 41 15.08 -8.64 -11.58
CA PHE A 41 15.70 -8.50 -12.92
C PHE A 41 14.68 -8.53 -14.07
N THR A 42 13.51 -7.89 -13.88
CA THR A 42 12.46 -7.78 -14.91
C THR A 42 12.11 -6.32 -15.20
N PRO A 43 11.72 -6.00 -16.45
CA PRO A 43 11.59 -4.59 -16.87
C PRO A 43 10.55 -3.81 -16.06
N VAL A 44 9.33 -4.32 -15.94
CA VAL A 44 8.24 -3.61 -15.26
C VAL A 44 8.55 -3.43 -13.76
N CYS A 45 9.08 -4.48 -13.11
CA CYS A 45 9.45 -4.41 -11.70
C CYS A 45 10.56 -3.39 -11.44
N THR A 46 11.56 -3.31 -12.35
CA THR A 46 12.62 -2.29 -12.27
C THR A 46 12.02 -0.87 -12.25
N THR A 47 11.08 -0.58 -13.15
CA THR A 47 10.43 0.75 -13.20
C THR A 47 9.61 1.02 -11.93
N GLU A 48 8.89 0.03 -11.42
CA GLU A 48 8.07 0.16 -10.21
C GLU A 48 8.91 0.42 -8.96
N LEU A 49 9.97 -0.37 -8.74
CA LEU A 49 10.78 -0.24 -7.53
C LEU A 49 11.55 1.09 -7.51
N GLY A 50 12.05 1.53 -8.65
CA GLY A 50 12.69 2.84 -8.78
C GLY A 50 11.70 3.98 -8.52
N TYR A 51 10.47 3.88 -9.04
CA TYR A 51 9.44 4.89 -8.80
C TYR A 51 9.01 4.94 -7.32
N MET A 52 8.84 3.78 -6.67
CA MET A 52 8.57 3.73 -5.23
C MET A 52 9.70 4.36 -4.41
N ALA A 53 10.95 4.18 -4.81
CA ALA A 53 12.08 4.83 -4.13
C ALA A 53 12.02 6.36 -4.25
N LYS A 54 11.59 6.90 -5.40
CA LYS A 54 11.34 8.34 -5.58
C LYS A 54 10.20 8.85 -4.71
N LEU A 55 9.16 8.04 -4.53
CA LEU A 55 7.98 8.40 -3.73
C LEU A 55 8.17 8.19 -2.22
N LYS A 56 9.21 7.49 -1.78
CA LYS A 56 9.40 7.21 -0.34
C LYS A 56 9.33 8.46 0.54
N PRO A 57 9.92 9.61 0.21
CA PRO A 57 9.77 10.83 1.02
C PRO A 57 8.31 11.29 1.17
N GLU A 58 7.46 11.03 0.18
CA GLU A 58 6.03 11.37 0.26
C GLU A 58 5.29 10.41 1.21
N PHE A 59 5.65 9.13 1.25
CA PHE A 59 5.14 8.19 2.26
C PHE A 59 5.64 8.54 3.66
N ASP A 60 6.91 8.92 3.81
CA ASP A 60 7.48 9.33 5.10
C ASP A 60 6.74 10.54 5.69
N LYS A 61 6.43 11.57 4.88
CA LYS A 61 5.62 12.74 5.28
C LYS A 61 4.24 12.35 5.81
N ARG A 62 3.71 11.22 5.37
CA ARG A 62 2.41 10.65 5.77
C ARG A 62 2.52 9.64 6.91
N ASN A 63 3.64 9.62 7.63
CA ASN A 63 3.91 8.65 8.68
C ASN A 63 3.65 7.20 8.23
N THR A 64 4.10 6.87 7.00
CA THR A 64 3.83 5.59 6.35
C THR A 64 5.13 4.91 5.96
N LYS A 65 5.30 3.66 6.39
CA LYS A 65 6.39 2.79 5.99
C LYS A 65 6.04 2.04 4.70
N ILE A 66 7.02 1.81 3.86
CA ILE A 66 6.85 1.00 2.65
C ILE A 66 7.79 -0.19 2.68
N ILE A 67 7.34 -1.34 2.20
CA ILE A 67 8.12 -2.58 2.13
C ILE A 67 7.72 -3.36 0.88
N GLY A 68 8.72 -3.76 0.10
CA GLY A 68 8.55 -4.61 -1.07
C GLY A 68 8.68 -6.09 -0.72
N LEU A 69 8.13 -6.95 -1.58
CA LEU A 69 8.21 -8.41 -1.45
C LEU A 69 8.30 -9.06 -2.82
N SER A 70 9.17 -10.03 -2.97
CA SER A 70 9.05 -11.07 -3.98
C SER A 70 9.49 -12.43 -3.41
N VAL A 71 9.33 -13.47 -4.21
CA VAL A 71 9.77 -14.83 -3.86
C VAL A 71 11.26 -15.08 -4.16
N ASP A 72 11.95 -14.07 -4.73
CA ASP A 72 13.39 -14.11 -4.93
C ASP A 72 14.11 -13.99 -3.57
N PRO A 73 15.34 -14.54 -3.45
CA PRO A 73 16.09 -14.42 -2.21
C PRO A 73 16.63 -12.99 -2.01
N VAL A 74 16.90 -12.63 -0.75
CA VAL A 74 17.47 -11.30 -0.39
C VAL A 74 18.76 -10.97 -1.17
N SER A 75 19.58 -11.99 -1.45
CA SER A 75 20.82 -11.81 -2.25
C SER A 75 20.55 -11.25 -3.64
N ASP A 76 19.45 -11.69 -4.28
CA ASP A 76 19.08 -11.23 -5.62
C ASP A 76 18.59 -9.78 -5.55
N HIS A 77 17.78 -9.42 -4.55
CA HIS A 77 17.41 -8.03 -4.30
C HIS A 77 18.63 -7.12 -4.15
N GLN A 78 19.60 -7.54 -3.33
CA GLN A 78 20.84 -6.78 -3.11
C GLN A 78 21.67 -6.60 -4.38
N ALA A 79 21.75 -7.64 -5.22
CA ALA A 79 22.44 -7.56 -6.50
C ALA A 79 21.72 -6.62 -7.49
N TRP A 80 20.38 -6.63 -7.47
CA TRP A 80 19.57 -5.88 -8.42
C TRP A 80 19.45 -4.37 -8.12
N VAL A 81 19.69 -3.94 -6.90
CA VAL A 81 19.62 -2.50 -6.51
C VAL A 81 20.47 -1.60 -7.41
N LYS A 82 21.62 -2.08 -7.89
CA LYS A 82 22.49 -1.32 -8.80
C LYS A 82 21.83 -1.05 -10.14
N ASP A 83 21.22 -2.06 -10.74
CA ASP A 83 20.53 -1.94 -12.03
C ASP A 83 19.36 -0.98 -11.92
N ILE A 84 18.60 -1.04 -10.80
CA ILE A 84 17.52 -0.11 -10.53
C ILE A 84 18.07 1.31 -10.44
N GLN A 85 19.14 1.53 -9.70
CA GLN A 85 19.75 2.86 -9.58
C GLN A 85 20.27 3.39 -10.91
N GLU A 86 20.93 2.56 -11.70
CA GLU A 86 21.46 2.95 -13.01
C GLU A 86 20.36 3.32 -13.99
N THR A 87 19.26 2.55 -14.01
CA THR A 87 18.18 2.72 -14.99
C THR A 87 17.13 3.73 -14.56
N GLN A 88 16.84 3.85 -13.25
CA GLN A 88 15.78 4.72 -12.72
C GLN A 88 16.32 5.99 -12.05
N GLY A 89 17.63 6.11 -11.88
CA GLY A 89 18.28 7.27 -11.27
C GLY A 89 18.03 7.43 -9.77
N THR A 90 17.55 6.39 -9.09
CA THR A 90 17.24 6.40 -7.66
C THR A 90 17.57 5.03 -7.07
N ALA A 91 18.37 5.00 -6.00
CA ALA A 91 18.61 3.77 -5.24
C ALA A 91 17.33 3.37 -4.46
N VAL A 92 17.09 2.06 -4.37
CA VAL A 92 16.07 1.52 -3.47
C VAL A 92 16.43 1.90 -2.03
N ASN A 93 15.51 2.51 -1.32
CA ASN A 93 15.70 3.12 0.01
C ASN A 93 14.65 2.64 1.02
N TYR A 94 14.14 1.45 0.82
CA TYR A 94 13.18 0.75 1.67
C TYR A 94 13.50 -0.75 1.68
N PRO A 95 13.08 -1.50 2.72
CA PRO A 95 13.34 -2.93 2.81
C PRO A 95 12.58 -3.72 1.75
N MET A 96 13.22 -4.77 1.24
CA MET A 96 12.63 -5.77 0.35
C MET A 96 12.70 -7.16 1.00
N ILE A 97 11.58 -7.83 1.11
CA ILE A 97 11.44 -9.17 1.68
C ILE A 97 11.80 -10.22 0.63
N GLY A 98 12.71 -11.12 0.96
CA GLY A 98 12.98 -12.33 0.19
C GLY A 98 12.14 -13.49 0.71
N ASP A 99 10.98 -13.73 0.09
CA ASP A 99 9.98 -14.72 0.54
C ASP A 99 10.13 -16.06 -0.20
N SER A 100 11.34 -16.63 -0.20
CA SER A 100 11.66 -17.85 -0.96
C SER A 100 10.90 -19.10 -0.50
N ASP A 101 10.40 -19.12 0.71
CA ASP A 101 9.55 -20.19 1.27
C ASP A 101 8.04 -19.91 1.08
N LEU A 102 7.68 -18.79 0.48
CA LEU A 102 6.30 -18.39 0.18
C LEU A 102 5.43 -18.16 1.42
N GLN A 103 6.00 -17.90 2.56
CA GLN A 103 5.28 -17.77 3.82
C GLN A 103 4.38 -16.53 3.80
N VAL A 104 4.95 -15.39 3.43
CA VAL A 104 4.23 -14.12 3.38
C VAL A 104 3.31 -14.07 2.16
N ALA A 105 3.79 -14.47 0.99
CA ALA A 105 3.02 -14.48 -0.25
C ALA A 105 1.74 -15.32 -0.14
N LYS A 106 1.78 -16.45 0.57
CA LYS A 106 0.60 -17.28 0.85
C LYS A 106 -0.33 -16.65 1.87
N ALA A 107 0.21 -16.08 2.96
CA ALA A 107 -0.59 -15.43 4.01
C ALA A 107 -1.40 -14.25 3.46
N TYR A 108 -0.86 -13.53 2.47
CA TYR A 108 -1.48 -12.38 1.83
C TYR A 108 -2.16 -12.70 0.49
N ASP A 109 -2.30 -13.98 0.13
CA ASP A 109 -2.95 -14.43 -1.12
C ASP A 109 -2.39 -13.75 -2.39
N MET A 110 -1.06 -13.62 -2.45
CA MET A 110 -0.36 -12.93 -3.54
C MET A 110 0.02 -13.87 -4.70
N ILE A 111 -0.15 -15.18 -4.55
CA ILE A 111 0.31 -16.17 -5.53
C ILE A 111 -0.78 -16.44 -6.56
N HIS A 112 -0.40 -16.42 -7.84
CA HIS A 112 -1.32 -16.72 -8.92
C HIS A 112 -1.87 -18.16 -8.78
N PRO A 113 -3.18 -18.42 -8.98
CA PRO A 113 -3.80 -19.73 -8.78
C PRO A 113 -3.22 -20.83 -9.68
N ASN A 114 -2.65 -20.45 -10.83
CA ASN A 114 -1.98 -21.37 -11.76
C ASN A 114 -0.52 -21.67 -11.38
N ALA A 115 -0.03 -21.14 -10.27
CA ALA A 115 1.30 -21.47 -9.77
C ALA A 115 1.34 -22.96 -9.39
N SER A 116 2.15 -23.75 -10.10
CA SER A 116 2.17 -25.21 -10.00
C SER A 116 2.72 -25.75 -8.69
N GLY A 117 2.23 -26.92 -8.25
CA GLY A 117 2.50 -27.52 -6.94
C GLY A 117 3.79 -28.31 -6.78
N GLY A 118 4.89 -28.05 -7.53
CA GLY A 118 6.17 -28.79 -7.45
C GLY A 118 7.32 -28.04 -6.77
N LYS A 119 8.54 -28.56 -6.90
CA LYS A 119 9.77 -27.77 -6.59
C LYS A 119 9.76 -26.54 -7.46
N ARG A 120 9.64 -25.38 -6.83
CA ARG A 120 9.30 -24.14 -7.49
C ARG A 120 10.53 -23.25 -7.61
N THR A 121 10.69 -22.67 -8.79
CA THR A 121 11.60 -21.56 -9.02
C THR A 121 10.84 -20.24 -8.80
N ALA A 122 11.52 -19.12 -8.65
CA ALA A 122 10.90 -17.81 -8.63
C ALA A 122 10.00 -17.55 -9.88
N ALA A 123 10.31 -18.21 -11.01
CA ALA A 123 9.49 -18.14 -12.21
C ALA A 123 8.13 -18.85 -12.06
N ASP A 124 8.08 -19.93 -11.28
CA ASP A 124 6.86 -20.75 -11.08
C ASP A 124 5.96 -20.19 -9.98
N ASN A 125 6.49 -19.34 -9.10
CA ASN A 125 5.82 -18.82 -7.91
C ASN A 125 5.72 -17.29 -7.88
N ALA A 126 6.00 -16.64 -8.99
CA ALA A 126 5.92 -15.20 -9.06
C ALA A 126 4.60 -14.69 -8.45
N THR A 127 4.70 -13.72 -7.56
CA THR A 127 3.52 -13.05 -7.01
C THR A 127 2.86 -12.20 -8.09
N VAL A 128 1.54 -12.01 -7.99
CA VAL A 128 0.88 -10.91 -8.71
C VAL A 128 1.33 -9.56 -8.11
N ARG A 129 0.99 -8.46 -8.75
CA ARG A 129 1.34 -7.12 -8.26
C ARG A 129 0.31 -6.61 -7.26
N SER A 130 0.40 -7.08 -6.02
CA SER A 130 -0.49 -6.67 -4.93
C SER A 130 0.03 -5.42 -4.22
N VAL A 131 -0.88 -4.62 -3.68
CA VAL A 131 -0.62 -3.56 -2.72
C VAL A 131 -1.61 -3.70 -1.58
N PHE A 132 -1.12 -3.71 -0.36
CA PHE A 132 -1.93 -3.66 0.85
C PHE A 132 -1.62 -2.37 1.60
N ILE A 133 -2.65 -1.57 1.86
CA ILE A 133 -2.57 -0.40 2.74
C ILE A 133 -3.04 -0.85 4.11
N ILE A 134 -2.17 -0.76 5.10
CA ILE A 134 -2.40 -1.25 6.45
C ILE A 134 -2.36 -0.07 7.41
N GLY A 135 -3.38 0.03 8.25
CA GLY A 135 -3.49 1.10 9.25
C GLY A 135 -2.64 0.85 10.51
N PRO A 136 -2.51 1.86 11.39
CA PRO A 136 -1.82 1.72 12.69
C PRO A 136 -2.43 0.64 13.59
N ASP A 137 -3.72 0.35 13.40
CA ASP A 137 -4.48 -0.71 14.08
C ASP A 137 -4.21 -2.12 13.51
N LYS A 138 -3.21 -2.26 12.63
CA LYS A 138 -2.82 -3.49 11.93
C LYS A 138 -3.90 -4.08 11.03
N LYS A 139 -4.92 -3.30 10.67
CA LYS A 139 -5.98 -3.77 9.77
C LYS A 139 -5.72 -3.35 8.34
N VAL A 140 -6.10 -4.22 7.42
CA VAL A 140 -6.10 -3.94 5.98
C VAL A 140 -7.17 -2.88 5.69
N LYS A 141 -6.77 -1.73 5.16
CA LYS A 141 -7.65 -0.60 4.83
C LYS A 141 -8.01 -0.55 3.36
N ALA A 142 -7.11 -0.98 2.49
CA ALA A 142 -7.35 -1.09 1.05
C ALA A 142 -6.43 -2.13 0.43
N MET A 143 -6.83 -2.64 -0.72
CA MET A 143 -6.07 -3.59 -1.52
C MET A 143 -6.18 -3.22 -3.00
N LEU A 144 -5.06 -3.28 -3.73
CA LEU A 144 -5.03 -3.18 -5.18
C LEU A 144 -4.28 -4.39 -5.73
N VAL A 145 -4.81 -5.01 -6.76
CA VAL A 145 -4.18 -6.19 -7.37
C VAL A 145 -4.14 -6.01 -8.88
N TYR A 146 -2.95 -6.12 -9.44
CA TYR A 146 -2.67 -5.97 -10.86
C TYR A 146 -2.09 -7.26 -11.44
N PRO A 147 -2.36 -7.58 -12.71
CA PRO A 147 -1.68 -8.68 -13.39
C PRO A 147 -0.19 -8.37 -13.56
N MET A 148 0.62 -9.42 -13.73
CA MET A 148 2.07 -9.27 -13.86
C MET A 148 2.51 -8.36 -15.03
N SER A 149 1.69 -8.27 -16.09
CA SER A 149 1.97 -7.48 -17.29
C SER A 149 1.68 -5.99 -17.17
N ALA A 150 0.99 -5.55 -16.11
CA ALA A 150 0.58 -4.16 -15.94
C ALA A 150 1.33 -3.50 -14.77
N GLY A 151 2.13 -2.47 -15.05
CA GLY A 151 2.73 -1.62 -14.02
C GLY A 151 1.66 -0.83 -13.27
N ARG A 152 1.87 -0.65 -11.96
CA ARG A 152 0.92 0.02 -11.07
C ARG A 152 1.03 1.54 -11.15
N ASN A 153 -0.06 2.22 -10.81
CA ASN A 153 -0.07 3.66 -10.57
C ASN A 153 0.14 3.94 -9.07
N PHE A 154 1.36 4.25 -8.67
CA PHE A 154 1.68 4.54 -7.27
C PHE A 154 1.25 5.93 -6.81
N ASP A 155 0.96 6.87 -7.72
CA ASP A 155 0.32 8.14 -7.37
C ASP A 155 -1.11 7.90 -6.88
N GLU A 156 -1.82 6.91 -7.45
CA GLU A 156 -3.11 6.46 -6.93
C GLU A 156 -2.99 5.79 -5.56
N VAL A 157 -1.92 5.07 -5.28
CA VAL A 157 -1.67 4.51 -3.94
C VAL A 157 -1.49 5.64 -2.92
N LEU A 158 -0.75 6.71 -3.26
CA LEU A 158 -0.62 7.90 -2.41
C LEU A 158 -1.97 8.62 -2.23
N ARG A 159 -2.71 8.85 -3.32
CA ARG A 159 -4.04 9.47 -3.26
C ARG A 159 -4.99 8.69 -2.36
N LEU A 160 -5.02 7.36 -2.49
CA LEU A 160 -5.85 6.49 -1.68
C LEU A 160 -5.42 6.51 -0.20
N LEU A 161 -4.12 6.52 0.08
CA LEU A 161 -3.59 6.67 1.43
C LEU A 161 -4.04 8.00 2.06
N ASP A 162 -3.94 9.11 1.32
CA ASP A 162 -4.41 10.42 1.78
C ASP A 162 -5.91 10.40 2.13
N SER A 163 -6.72 9.77 1.28
CA SER A 163 -8.16 9.59 1.52
C SER A 163 -8.43 8.79 2.80
N LEU A 164 -7.72 7.68 2.99
CA LEU A 164 -7.89 6.81 4.17
C LEU A 164 -7.45 7.50 5.47
N GLN A 165 -6.34 8.22 5.43
CA GLN A 165 -5.85 8.99 6.58
C GLN A 165 -6.79 10.14 6.95
N LEU A 166 -7.29 10.85 5.94
CA LEU A 166 -8.26 11.92 6.15
C LEU A 166 -9.57 11.40 6.75
N ASN A 167 -10.08 10.26 6.26
CA ASN A 167 -11.24 9.60 6.82
C ASN A 167 -11.01 9.18 8.29
N ALA A 168 -9.88 8.55 8.57
CA ALA A 168 -9.55 8.11 9.93
C ALA A 168 -9.44 9.27 10.92
N LYS A 169 -8.92 10.43 10.48
CA LYS A 169 -8.73 11.61 11.33
C LYS A 169 -10.03 12.42 11.50
N HIS A 170 -10.82 12.57 10.45
CA HIS A 170 -11.89 13.55 10.40
C HIS A 170 -13.30 12.98 10.22
N THR A 171 -13.46 11.66 10.09
CA THR A 171 -14.78 11.04 9.83
C THR A 171 -15.49 11.71 8.65
N VAL A 172 -14.80 11.77 7.51
CA VAL A 172 -15.31 12.26 6.23
C VAL A 172 -15.20 11.17 5.18
N ALA A 173 -15.83 11.33 4.03
CA ALA A 173 -15.62 10.48 2.87
C ALA A 173 -15.10 11.33 1.71
N THR A 174 -14.30 10.74 0.84
CA THR A 174 -13.81 11.40 -0.37
C THR A 174 -14.69 11.04 -1.57
N PRO A 175 -15.11 12.01 -2.39
CA PRO A 175 -15.88 11.72 -3.59
C PRO A 175 -15.04 11.03 -4.68
N VAL A 176 -15.70 10.63 -5.76
CA VAL A 176 -15.03 10.05 -6.94
C VAL A 176 -13.93 10.99 -7.45
N ASN A 177 -12.78 10.42 -7.79
CA ASN A 177 -11.60 11.13 -8.32
C ASN A 177 -11.05 12.26 -7.42
N TRP A 178 -11.43 12.29 -6.16
CA TRP A 178 -10.97 13.29 -5.20
C TRP A 178 -9.44 13.37 -5.17
N LYS A 179 -8.93 14.58 -5.06
CA LYS A 179 -7.52 14.88 -4.83
C LYS A 179 -7.34 15.67 -3.53
N PRO A 180 -6.20 15.55 -2.84
CA PRO A 180 -5.90 16.36 -1.66
C PRO A 180 -6.12 17.86 -1.92
N GLY A 181 -6.88 18.50 -1.02
CA GLY A 181 -7.28 19.91 -1.13
C GLY A 181 -8.69 20.15 -1.67
N GLU A 182 -9.31 19.15 -2.27
CA GLU A 182 -10.69 19.27 -2.78
C GLU A 182 -11.72 19.00 -1.67
N ASP A 183 -12.97 19.42 -1.92
CA ASP A 183 -14.09 19.21 -1.01
C ASP A 183 -14.31 17.73 -0.71
N VAL A 184 -14.73 17.46 0.51
CA VAL A 184 -15.06 16.12 1.01
C VAL A 184 -16.54 15.99 1.34
N ILE A 185 -17.00 14.75 1.48
CA ILE A 185 -18.38 14.43 1.82
C ILE A 185 -18.50 14.27 3.34
N ILE A 186 -19.54 14.89 3.91
CA ILE A 186 -19.99 14.62 5.28
C ILE A 186 -20.85 13.35 5.23
N PRO A 187 -20.43 12.25 5.88
CA PRO A 187 -21.20 11.00 5.88
C PRO A 187 -22.61 11.19 6.50
N THR A 188 -23.56 10.39 6.06
CA THR A 188 -24.93 10.42 6.60
C THR A 188 -25.03 10.01 8.07
N SER A 189 -24.01 9.33 8.60
CA SER A 189 -23.87 9.01 10.03
C SER A 189 -23.62 10.24 10.92
N VAL A 190 -23.21 11.37 10.34
CA VAL A 190 -23.04 12.65 11.03
C VAL A 190 -24.34 13.43 10.90
N SER A 191 -24.99 13.74 12.02
CA SER A 191 -26.24 14.52 12.02
C SER A 191 -26.02 15.96 11.52
N ASP A 192 -27.07 16.66 11.12
CA ASP A 192 -26.96 18.07 10.71
C ASP A 192 -26.52 18.98 11.86
N GLU A 193 -26.92 18.65 13.08
CA GLU A 193 -26.49 19.37 14.28
C GLU A 193 -25.00 19.19 14.56
N ASP A 194 -24.52 17.96 14.46
CA ASP A 194 -23.09 17.66 14.65
C ASP A 194 -22.25 18.23 13.51
N ALA A 195 -22.75 18.19 12.27
CA ALA A 195 -22.12 18.82 11.14
C ALA A 195 -21.96 20.35 11.33
N LYS A 196 -23.00 21.04 11.82
CA LYS A 196 -22.95 22.48 12.13
C LYS A 196 -21.93 22.79 13.22
N LYS A 197 -21.85 21.95 14.26
CA LYS A 197 -20.85 22.11 15.33
C LYS A 197 -19.43 21.90 14.82
N LYS A 198 -19.26 20.86 14.00
CA LYS A 198 -17.95 20.45 13.47
C LYS A 198 -17.43 21.41 12.40
N TYR A 199 -18.32 21.99 11.61
CA TYR A 199 -18.00 22.88 10.49
C TYR A 199 -18.70 24.23 10.65
N PRO A 200 -18.30 25.06 11.65
CA PRO A 200 -18.94 26.34 11.92
C PRO A 200 -18.82 27.34 10.77
N GLN A 201 -17.83 27.15 9.88
CA GLN A 201 -17.67 27.91 8.64
C GLN A 201 -18.75 27.57 7.59
N GLY A 202 -19.58 26.57 7.87
CA GLY A 202 -20.63 26.10 6.96
C GLY A 202 -20.21 24.94 6.08
N PHE A 203 -21.21 24.31 5.47
CA PHE A 203 -21.08 23.25 4.49
C PHE A 203 -22.20 23.35 3.46
N LYS A 204 -22.06 22.72 2.31
CA LYS A 204 -23.05 22.76 1.23
C LYS A 204 -23.92 21.50 1.26
N THR A 205 -25.24 21.69 1.32
CA THR A 205 -26.23 20.62 1.18
C THR A 205 -26.74 20.57 -0.25
N HIS A 206 -26.38 19.55 -1.00
CA HIS A 206 -26.89 19.30 -2.35
C HIS A 206 -28.18 18.50 -2.29
N LYS A 207 -28.22 17.52 -1.41
CA LYS A 207 -29.37 16.68 -1.06
C LYS A 207 -29.26 16.29 0.41
N PRO A 208 -30.34 15.81 1.07
CA PRO A 208 -30.24 15.37 2.46
C PRO A 208 -29.15 14.32 2.72
N TYR A 209 -28.84 13.49 1.74
CA TYR A 209 -27.81 12.46 1.79
C TYR A 209 -26.46 12.88 1.16
N LEU A 210 -26.36 14.06 0.56
CA LEU A 210 -25.15 14.56 -0.14
C LEU A 210 -24.82 15.96 0.35
N ARG A 211 -23.90 16.03 1.29
CA ARG A 211 -23.38 17.25 1.88
C ARG A 211 -21.86 17.31 1.69
N THR A 212 -21.35 18.44 1.23
CA THR A 212 -19.91 18.64 1.01
C THR A 212 -19.39 19.78 1.87
N VAL A 213 -18.13 19.69 2.23
CA VAL A 213 -17.41 20.69 3.01
C VAL A 213 -15.96 20.75 2.52
N ALA A 214 -15.34 21.91 2.66
CA ALA A 214 -13.91 22.05 2.38
C ALA A 214 -13.10 21.02 3.21
N GLN A 215 -12.06 20.48 2.61
CA GLN A 215 -11.20 19.50 3.30
C GLN A 215 -10.75 20.04 4.65
N PRO A 216 -11.02 19.34 5.76
CA PRO A 216 -10.51 19.74 7.08
C PRO A 216 -8.99 19.58 7.12
N LYS A 217 -8.34 20.42 7.93
CA LYS A 217 -6.86 20.46 8.10
C LYS A 217 -6.38 19.46 9.17
#